data_9d064d463ec25fdd89452bcb52d3be48
#
_entry.id   9d064d463ec25fdd89452bcb52d3be48
#
_cell.length_a   1.000
_cell.length_b   1.000
_cell.length_c   1.000
_cell.angle_alpha   90.00
_cell.angle_beta   90.00
_cell.angle_gamma   90.00
#
_symmetry.space_group_name_H-M   'P 1'
#
loop_
_entity.id
_entity.type
_entity.pdbx_description
1 polymer ?
#
loop_
_entity_poly.entity_id
_entity_poly.type
_entity_poly.pdbx_seq_one_letter_code
_entity_poly.pdbx_strand_id
1 'polypeptide(L)' 'MLAKTYEEYLAEMFKYHQFVKPMTRAEWSIYYA' A
#
# COMPACT_ATOMS: atom_id res chain seq x y z
N MET A 1 9.68 -0.46 -12.97
CA MET A 1 9.13 -0.89 -12.24
C MET A 1 7.81 -0.89 -12.26
N LEU A 2 7.07 -1.55 -11.71
CA LEU A 2 5.85 -1.50 -11.83
C LEU A 2 5.17 -1.27 -10.66
N ALA A 3 4.19 -0.63 -10.64
CA ALA A 3 3.41 -0.35 -9.52
C ALA A 3 2.62 -1.54 -9.14
N LYS A 4 2.48 -1.79 -7.87
CA LYS A 4 1.62 -2.86 -7.44
C LYS A 4 0.22 -2.28 -7.24
N THR A 5 -0.75 -3.14 -7.13
CA THR A 5 -2.10 -2.68 -6.87
C THR A 5 -2.21 -2.28 -5.42
N TYR A 6 -3.23 -1.51 -5.12
CA TYR A 6 -3.45 -1.09 -3.73
C TYR A 6 -3.70 -2.31 -2.85
N GLU A 7 -4.35 -3.32 -3.38
CA GLU A 7 -4.62 -4.52 -2.60
C GLU A 7 -3.34 -5.25 -2.27
N GLU A 8 -2.41 -5.29 -3.20
CA GLU A 8 -1.11 -5.90 -2.92
C GLU A 8 -0.35 -5.10 -1.88
N TYR A 9 -0.44 -3.78 -1.95
CA TYR A 9 0.17 -2.94 -0.95
C TYR A 9 -0.39 -3.24 0.44
N LEU A 10 -1.70 -3.34 0.55
CA LEU A 10 -2.33 -3.64 1.82
C LEU A 10 -1.90 -5.00 2.35
N ALA A 11 -1.80 -5.98 1.47
CA ALA A 11 -1.38 -7.31 1.88
C ALA A 11 0.04 -7.29 2.43
N GLU A 12 0.92 -6.54 1.79
CA GLU A 12 2.29 -6.43 2.28
C GLU A 12 2.35 -5.71 3.61
N MET A 13 1.55 -4.66 3.76
CA MET A 13 1.52 -3.95 5.03
C MET A 13 1.07 -4.86 6.16
N PHE A 14 0.06 -5.69 5.89
CA PHE A 14 -0.40 -6.62 6.88
C PHE A 14 0.66 -7.66 7.19
N LYS A 15 1.44 -8.07 6.22
CA LYS A 15 2.41 -9.13 6.39
C LYS A 15 3.69 -8.65 7.04
N TYR A 16 4.20 -7.51 6.59
CA TYR A 16 5.51 -7.07 7.03
C TYR A 16 5.48 -5.88 7.97
N HIS A 17 4.41 -5.13 7.95
CA HIS A 17 4.33 -3.90 8.74
C HIS A 17 3.00 -3.80 9.45
N GLN A 18 2.63 -4.87 10.13
CA GLN A 18 1.29 -4.93 10.70
C GLN A 18 1.05 -3.90 11.78
N PHE A 19 2.10 -3.33 12.34
CA PHE A 19 1.93 -2.30 13.36
C PHE A 19 1.92 -0.89 12.77
N VAL A 20 2.09 -0.78 11.46
CA VAL A 20 2.10 0.52 10.80
C VAL A 20 0.77 0.70 10.11
N LYS A 21 0.19 1.90 10.26
CA LYS A 21 -1.05 2.18 9.62
C LYS A 21 -0.83 2.39 8.14
N PRO A 22 -1.50 1.68 7.26
CA PRO A 22 -1.28 1.86 5.82
C PRO A 22 -1.89 3.15 5.31
N MET A 23 -1.39 3.61 4.17
CA MET A 23 -1.94 4.80 3.55
C MET A 23 -3.34 4.51 3.06
N THR A 24 -4.16 5.55 2.99
CA THR A 24 -5.47 5.40 2.39
C THR A 24 -5.30 5.21 0.90
N ARG A 25 -6.36 4.76 0.25
CA ARG A 25 -6.31 4.55 -1.17
C ARG A 25 -5.98 5.85 -1.90
N ALA A 26 -6.54 6.95 -1.44
CA ALA A 26 -6.28 8.23 -2.07
C ALA A 26 -4.80 8.61 -1.96
N GLU A 27 -4.22 8.41 -0.80
CA GLU A 27 -2.82 8.72 -0.61
C GLU A 27 -1.94 7.80 -1.43
N TRP A 28 -2.27 6.52 -1.45
CA TRP A 28 -1.50 5.57 -2.22
C TRP A 28 -1.50 5.95 -3.70
N SER A 29 -2.63 6.43 -4.18
CA SER A 29 -2.76 6.82 -5.57
C SER A 29 -1.86 7.98 -5.92
N ILE A 30 -1.64 8.88 -4.99
CA ILE A 30 -0.76 10.01 -5.22
C ILE A 30 0.68 9.54 -5.41
N TYR A 31 1.11 8.56 -4.65
CA TYR A 31 2.49 8.11 -4.70
C TYR A 31 2.76 7.09 -5.79
N TYR A 32 1.78 6.26 -6.10
CA TYR A 32 2.02 5.12 -6.99
C TYR A 32 1.20 5.14 -8.27
N ALA A 33 0.32 6.06 -8.42
CA ALA A 33 -0.51 6.11 -9.63
C ALA A 33 0.22 6.72 -10.85
#